data_daa8388f25fb7d3cb20695a2f5a34072
#
_entry.id   daa8388f25fb7d3cb20695a2f5a34072
#
_cell.length_a   1.000
_cell.length_b   1.000
_cell.length_c   1.000
_cell.angle_alpha   90.00
_cell.angle_beta   90.00
_cell.angle_gamma   90.00
#
_symmetry.space_group_name_H-M   'P 1'
#
loop_
_entity.id
_entity.type
_entity.pdbx_description
1 polymer ?
#
loop_
_entity_poly.entity_id
_entity_poly.type
_entity_poly.pdbx_seq_one_letter_code
_entity_poly.pdbx_strand_id
1 'polypeptide(L)'
;MESLDRVPGVFSERGRLYTMSACPGRRIYGERLATVEGIEYREWSPRRSKLSAYINNGGREFPFSENGRVLYLGASSGTTASHLADICRRGSLVCVEISARMFRDLVGVCETRPNMMPVLGDATRPEDYMFVSGGIDVVYQDVAQKHQAEIAADNMDAFGAEFGMIAVKSRSEDVTASPARIFRQAEEVLRGRGFKILDSRDLGPYEMDHAMIVFGAER
;
A
#
# COMPACT_ATOMS: atom_id res chain seq x y z
N MET A 1 -12.65 15.06 -14.03
CA MET A 1 -12.03 13.84 -13.41
C MET A 1 -12.58 12.63 -14.11
N GLU A 2 -11.70 11.76 -14.64
CA GLU A 2 -12.10 10.52 -15.30
C GLU A 2 -11.76 9.34 -14.36
N SER A 3 -12.69 8.41 -14.17
CA SER A 3 -12.42 7.18 -13.43
C SER A 3 -11.48 6.27 -14.21
N LEU A 4 -10.59 5.59 -13.52
CA LEU A 4 -9.72 4.59 -14.14
C LEU A 4 -10.35 3.20 -13.97
N ASP A 5 -10.82 2.60 -15.06
CA ASP A 5 -11.55 1.30 -15.03
C ASP A 5 -10.77 0.17 -14.34
N ARG A 6 -9.43 0.17 -14.48
CA ARG A 6 -8.55 -0.85 -13.89
C ARG A 6 -8.17 -0.60 -12.43
N VAL A 7 -8.49 0.58 -11.90
CA VAL A 7 -8.04 1.03 -10.58
C VAL A 7 -9.23 1.67 -9.84
N PRO A 8 -10.14 0.85 -9.30
CA PRO A 8 -11.36 1.35 -8.66
C PRO A 8 -11.08 2.41 -7.60
N GLY A 9 -11.86 3.50 -7.59
CA GLY A 9 -11.70 4.60 -6.64
C GLY A 9 -10.55 5.57 -6.94
N VAL A 10 -9.83 5.35 -8.04
CA VAL A 10 -8.79 6.26 -8.53
C VAL A 10 -9.28 6.98 -9.79
N PHE A 11 -8.99 8.25 -9.85
CA PHE A 11 -9.37 9.15 -10.93
C PHE A 11 -8.14 9.76 -11.58
N SER A 12 -8.27 10.19 -12.84
CA SER A 12 -7.20 10.90 -13.54
C SER A 12 -7.67 12.23 -14.10
N GLU A 13 -6.77 13.19 -14.12
CA GLU A 13 -6.93 14.44 -14.85
C GLU A 13 -5.55 14.96 -15.28
N ARG A 14 -5.38 15.20 -16.60
CA ARG A 14 -4.14 15.72 -17.18
C ARG A 14 -2.88 14.95 -16.75
N GLY A 15 -2.98 13.61 -16.72
CA GLY A 15 -1.88 12.73 -16.35
C GLY A 15 -1.54 12.67 -14.86
N ARG A 16 -2.39 13.21 -13.99
CA ARG A 16 -2.26 13.14 -12.54
C ARG A 16 -3.33 12.22 -11.97
N LEU A 17 -2.97 11.47 -10.93
CA LEU A 17 -3.89 10.62 -10.20
C LEU A 17 -4.53 11.36 -9.02
N TYR A 18 -5.75 10.97 -8.70
CA TYR A 18 -6.53 11.53 -7.59
C TYR A 18 -7.34 10.42 -6.91
N THR A 19 -7.63 10.62 -5.62
CA THR A 19 -8.68 9.89 -4.90
C THR A 19 -9.76 10.87 -4.46
N MET A 20 -11.01 10.42 -4.36
CA MET A 20 -12.09 11.23 -3.80
C MET A 20 -11.85 11.41 -2.30
N SER A 21 -11.78 12.66 -1.83
CA SER A 21 -11.49 12.97 -0.43
C SER A 21 -12.57 12.42 0.52
N ALA A 22 -12.18 11.56 1.46
CA ALA A 22 -13.06 11.16 2.56
C ALA A 22 -13.20 12.26 3.63
N CYS A 23 -12.27 13.24 3.65
CA CYS A 23 -12.22 14.33 4.62
C CYS A 23 -11.99 15.68 3.90
N PRO A 24 -13.03 16.28 3.30
CA PRO A 24 -12.90 17.52 2.55
C PRO A 24 -12.23 18.65 3.34
N GLY A 25 -11.37 19.42 2.66
CA GLY A 25 -10.58 20.50 3.24
C GLY A 25 -9.30 20.04 3.96
N ARG A 26 -9.07 18.74 4.14
CA ARG A 26 -7.89 18.19 4.83
C ARG A 26 -6.80 17.76 3.86
N ARG A 27 -5.58 18.26 4.05
CA ARG A 27 -4.36 17.78 3.39
C ARG A 27 -3.54 16.96 4.38
N ILE A 28 -2.96 15.87 3.91
CA ILE A 28 -2.15 14.99 4.77
C ILE A 28 -0.65 15.28 4.61
N TYR A 29 -0.19 15.53 3.38
CA TYR A 29 1.23 15.79 3.09
C TYR A 29 1.43 17.02 2.20
N GLY A 30 0.45 17.93 2.15
CA GLY A 30 0.48 19.14 1.33
C GLY A 30 0.05 18.93 -0.12
N GLU A 31 -0.62 17.82 -0.41
CA GLU A 31 -1.16 17.48 -1.74
C GLU A 31 -2.17 18.52 -2.23
N ARG A 32 -2.30 18.65 -3.54
CA ARG A 32 -3.28 19.53 -4.17
C ARG A 32 -4.69 18.95 -3.98
N LEU A 33 -5.63 19.84 -3.64
CA LEU A 33 -7.07 19.56 -3.65
C LEU A 33 -7.69 20.16 -4.92
N ALA A 34 -8.64 19.45 -5.51
CA ALA A 34 -9.42 19.88 -6.66
C ALA A 34 -10.89 19.58 -6.41
N THR A 35 -11.78 20.54 -6.69
CA THR A 35 -13.22 20.34 -6.57
C THR A 35 -13.84 20.30 -7.96
N VAL A 36 -14.58 19.22 -8.23
CA VAL A 36 -15.31 19.02 -9.48
C VAL A 36 -16.75 18.63 -9.12
N GLU A 37 -17.73 19.40 -9.60
CA GLU A 37 -19.16 19.16 -9.33
C GLU A 37 -19.50 19.01 -7.83
N GLY A 38 -18.84 19.78 -6.98
CA GLY A 38 -19.04 19.76 -5.52
C GLY A 38 -18.32 18.63 -4.80
N ILE A 39 -17.63 17.74 -5.50
CA ILE A 39 -16.83 16.65 -4.94
C ILE A 39 -15.37 17.08 -4.86
N GLU A 40 -14.75 16.90 -3.69
CA GLU A 40 -13.33 17.18 -3.51
C GLU A 40 -12.49 15.93 -3.83
N TYR A 41 -11.42 16.15 -4.57
CA TYR A 41 -10.42 15.14 -4.94
C TYR A 41 -9.04 15.56 -4.42
N ARG A 42 -8.26 14.57 -3.97
CA ARG A 42 -6.89 14.74 -3.49
C ARG A 42 -5.90 14.20 -4.51
N GLU A 43 -4.92 15.01 -4.94
CA GLU A 43 -3.87 14.57 -5.86
C GLU A 43 -3.01 13.46 -5.20
N TRP A 44 -2.84 12.34 -5.89
CA TRP A 44 -2.04 11.22 -5.45
C TRP A 44 -0.71 11.16 -6.19
N SER A 45 0.29 11.80 -5.62
CA SER A 45 1.60 11.97 -6.26
C SER A 45 2.41 10.67 -6.31
N PRO A 46 2.92 10.25 -7.49
CA PRO A 46 3.79 9.08 -7.62
C PRO A 46 5.17 9.27 -6.99
N ARG A 47 5.57 10.51 -6.67
CA ARG A 47 6.81 10.83 -5.95
C ARG A 47 6.65 10.77 -4.43
N ARG A 48 5.45 10.50 -3.94
CA ARG A 48 5.12 10.44 -2.50
C ARG A 48 4.46 9.11 -2.13
N SER A 49 4.20 8.24 -3.11
CA SER A 49 3.54 6.96 -2.89
C SER A 49 3.99 5.96 -3.96
N LYS A 50 4.60 4.87 -3.52
CA LYS A 50 5.02 3.76 -4.38
C LYS A 50 3.83 3.12 -5.10
N LEU A 51 2.66 3.07 -4.44
CA LEU A 51 1.44 2.56 -5.05
C LEU A 51 0.97 3.48 -6.21
N SER A 52 1.03 4.79 -6.03
CA SER A 52 0.77 5.75 -7.12
C SER A 52 1.80 5.63 -8.25
N ALA A 53 3.09 5.42 -7.90
CA ALA A 53 4.14 5.17 -8.90
C ALA A 53 3.86 3.89 -9.71
N TYR A 54 3.43 2.82 -9.05
CA TYR A 54 3.03 1.57 -9.70
C TYR A 54 1.88 1.77 -10.70
N ILE A 55 0.83 2.49 -10.31
CA ILE A 55 -0.31 2.80 -11.20
C ILE A 55 0.17 3.61 -12.41
N ASN A 56 0.98 4.65 -12.19
CA ASN A 56 1.52 5.50 -13.27
C ASN A 56 2.45 4.73 -14.21
N ASN A 57 3.15 3.69 -13.74
CA ASN A 57 3.99 2.80 -14.55
C ASN A 57 3.19 1.68 -15.25
N GLY A 58 1.86 1.78 -15.26
CA GLY A 58 1.00 0.84 -15.96
C GLY A 58 0.83 -0.51 -15.24
N GLY A 59 0.83 -0.48 -13.91
CA GLY A 59 0.48 -1.64 -13.09
C GLY A 59 -0.87 -2.21 -13.49
N ARG A 60 -0.97 -3.55 -13.53
CA ARG A 60 -2.13 -4.27 -14.08
C ARG A 60 -3.08 -4.75 -13.02
N GLU A 61 -2.57 -5.00 -11.82
CA GLU A 61 -3.30 -5.60 -10.71
C GLU A 61 -3.49 -4.58 -9.60
N PHE A 62 -4.73 -4.41 -9.17
CA PHE A 62 -5.07 -3.46 -8.12
C PHE A 62 -6.13 -4.09 -7.20
N PRO A 63 -5.71 -4.85 -6.17
CA PRO A 63 -6.62 -5.66 -5.37
C PRO A 63 -7.42 -4.88 -4.31
N PHE A 64 -7.53 -3.57 -4.45
CA PHE A 64 -8.27 -2.71 -3.53
C PHE A 64 -9.66 -2.39 -4.07
N SER A 65 -10.65 -2.39 -3.19
CA SER A 65 -12.05 -2.08 -3.51
C SER A 65 -12.69 -1.23 -2.42
N GLU A 66 -13.89 -0.69 -2.69
CA GLU A 66 -14.62 0.13 -1.72
C GLU A 66 -14.89 -0.58 -0.39
N ASN A 67 -15.11 -1.90 -0.42
CA ASN A 67 -15.36 -2.73 0.76
C ASN A 67 -14.08 -3.47 1.24
N GLY A 68 -12.93 -3.23 0.62
CA GLY A 68 -11.69 -3.94 0.89
C GLY A 68 -11.17 -3.75 2.32
N ARG A 69 -10.74 -4.83 2.93
CA ARG A 69 -10.11 -4.86 4.26
C ARG A 69 -8.61 -5.04 4.08
N VAL A 70 -7.85 -4.05 4.45
CA VAL A 70 -6.42 -3.96 4.15
C VAL A 70 -5.60 -3.99 5.43
N LEU A 71 -4.59 -4.85 5.48
CA LEU A 71 -3.50 -4.77 6.43
C LEU A 71 -2.33 -4.05 5.75
N TYR A 72 -2.00 -2.85 6.25
CA TYR A 72 -0.92 -2.04 5.71
C TYR A 72 0.30 -2.09 6.65
N LEU A 73 1.35 -2.75 6.21
CA LEU A 73 2.62 -2.90 6.93
C LEU A 73 3.60 -1.79 6.52
N GLY A 74 4.08 -1.01 7.49
CA GLY A 74 4.94 0.13 7.27
C GLY A 74 4.17 1.37 6.78
N ALA A 75 3.08 1.70 7.46
CA ALA A 75 2.18 2.79 7.06
C ALA A 75 2.80 4.20 7.18
N SER A 76 3.96 4.33 7.87
CA SER A 76 4.67 5.58 8.09
C SER A 76 3.74 6.67 8.64
N SER A 77 3.81 7.90 8.15
CA SER A 77 2.92 9.01 8.55
C SER A 77 1.52 8.98 7.90
N GLY A 78 1.14 7.91 7.21
CA GLY A 78 -0.19 7.75 6.65
C GLY A 78 -0.42 8.33 5.24
N THR A 79 0.63 8.74 4.52
CA THR A 79 0.50 9.31 3.16
C THR A 79 -0.26 8.38 2.22
N THR A 80 0.25 7.20 1.93
CA THR A 80 -0.41 6.20 1.07
C THR A 80 -1.67 5.63 1.73
N ALA A 81 -1.61 5.39 3.05
CA ALA A 81 -2.74 4.85 3.81
C ALA A 81 -3.98 5.74 3.72
N SER A 82 -3.81 7.08 3.72
CA SER A 82 -4.93 8.00 3.58
C SER A 82 -5.62 7.92 2.21
N HIS A 83 -4.89 7.63 1.13
CA HIS A 83 -5.48 7.40 -0.19
C HIS A 83 -6.18 6.04 -0.27
N LEU A 84 -5.59 5.00 0.33
CA LEU A 84 -6.27 3.71 0.44
C LEU A 84 -7.55 3.82 1.28
N ALA A 85 -7.57 4.63 2.34
CA ALA A 85 -8.78 4.90 3.11
C ALA A 85 -9.85 5.63 2.29
N ASP A 86 -9.46 6.55 1.42
CA ASP A 86 -10.35 7.22 0.48
C ASP A 86 -10.95 6.22 -0.55
N ILE A 87 -10.22 5.15 -0.91
CA ILE A 87 -10.66 4.09 -1.83
C ILE A 87 -11.54 3.07 -1.09
N CYS A 88 -11.06 2.53 0.04
CA CYS A 88 -11.73 1.49 0.81
C CYS A 88 -12.75 2.08 1.81
N ARG A 89 -13.62 2.97 1.34
CA ARG A 89 -14.52 3.80 2.18
C ARG A 89 -15.49 3.02 3.06
N ARG A 90 -15.90 1.84 2.62
CA ARG A 90 -16.81 0.92 3.33
C ARG A 90 -16.09 -0.28 3.93
N GLY A 91 -14.79 -0.38 3.67
CA GLY A 91 -13.90 -1.39 4.23
C GLY A 91 -13.16 -0.88 5.46
N SER A 92 -11.95 -1.40 5.69
CA SER A 92 -11.11 -1.01 6.80
C SER A 92 -9.63 -1.09 6.45
N LEU A 93 -8.82 -0.23 7.07
CA LEU A 93 -7.37 -0.27 7.01
C LEU A 93 -6.79 -0.44 8.41
N VAL A 94 -6.06 -1.52 8.63
CA VAL A 94 -5.19 -1.70 9.78
C VAL A 94 -3.79 -1.26 9.39
N CYS A 95 -3.28 -0.22 10.03
CA CYS A 95 -2.04 0.44 9.67
C CYS A 95 -0.96 0.16 10.71
N VAL A 96 -0.06 -0.80 10.44
CA VAL A 96 1.04 -1.19 11.32
C VAL A 96 2.26 -0.31 11.04
N GLU A 97 2.82 0.30 12.08
CA GLU A 97 4.02 1.13 12.01
C GLU A 97 4.90 0.89 13.22
N ILE A 98 6.21 0.64 13.00
CA ILE A 98 7.17 0.34 14.07
C ILE A 98 7.77 1.61 14.69
N SER A 99 7.90 2.69 13.91
CA SER A 99 8.48 3.94 14.37
C SER A 99 7.48 4.74 15.21
N ALA A 100 7.73 4.86 16.51
CA ALA A 100 6.89 5.65 17.41
C ALA A 100 6.75 7.13 16.96
N ARG A 101 7.74 7.67 16.26
CA ARG A 101 7.67 9.02 15.69
C ARG A 101 6.65 9.09 14.56
N MET A 102 6.77 8.20 13.55
CA MET A 102 5.87 8.16 12.40
C MET A 102 4.46 7.75 12.81
N PHE A 103 4.35 6.86 13.79
CA PHE A 103 3.09 6.42 14.37
C PHE A 103 2.27 7.58 14.95
N ARG A 104 2.90 8.55 15.61
CA ARG A 104 2.19 9.75 16.13
C ARG A 104 1.53 10.55 15.00
N ASP A 105 2.23 10.71 13.88
CA ASP A 105 1.68 11.40 12.72
C ASP A 105 0.54 10.58 12.09
N LEU A 106 0.70 9.25 12.03
CA LEU A 106 -0.32 8.32 11.55
C LEU A 106 -1.61 8.38 12.39
N VAL A 107 -1.49 8.44 13.72
CA VAL A 107 -2.65 8.60 14.62
C VAL A 107 -3.46 9.84 14.25
N GLY A 108 -2.80 10.98 14.01
CA GLY A 108 -3.48 12.22 13.59
C GLY A 108 -4.22 12.09 12.24
N VAL A 109 -3.75 11.21 11.34
CA VAL A 109 -4.47 10.88 10.10
C VAL A 109 -5.68 10.00 10.40
N CYS A 110 -5.53 9.00 11.27
CA CYS A 110 -6.60 8.06 11.63
C CYS A 110 -7.75 8.74 12.39
N GLU A 111 -7.48 9.75 13.23
CA GLU A 111 -8.51 10.52 13.94
C GLU A 111 -9.58 11.10 13.02
N THR A 112 -9.24 11.38 11.77
CA THR A 112 -10.15 11.94 10.76
C THR A 112 -10.71 10.92 9.79
N ARG A 113 -10.33 9.63 9.92
CA ARG A 113 -10.72 8.53 9.03
C ARG A 113 -11.18 7.32 9.83
N PRO A 114 -12.49 7.17 10.09
CA PRO A 114 -13.03 6.12 10.95
C PRO A 114 -12.79 4.69 10.43
N ASN A 115 -12.43 4.54 9.16
CA ASN A 115 -12.07 3.27 8.54
C ASN A 115 -10.56 2.94 8.65
N MET A 116 -9.77 3.75 9.39
CA MET A 116 -8.36 3.50 9.64
C MET A 116 -8.11 3.19 11.12
N MET A 117 -7.33 2.15 11.39
CA MET A 117 -6.89 1.76 12.73
C MET A 117 -5.36 1.75 12.79
N PRO A 118 -4.73 2.63 13.57
CA PRO A 118 -3.28 2.61 13.76
C PRO A 118 -2.88 1.55 14.77
N VAL A 119 -1.81 0.80 14.47
CA VAL A 119 -1.19 -0.20 15.36
C VAL A 119 0.30 0.08 15.45
N LEU A 120 0.80 0.36 16.65
CA LEU A 120 2.25 0.41 16.89
C LEU A 120 2.75 -1.03 17.01
N GLY A 121 3.51 -1.49 16.02
CA GLY A 121 3.93 -2.89 15.96
C GLY A 121 5.03 -3.14 14.93
N ASP A 122 5.64 -4.32 15.05
CA ASP A 122 6.66 -4.80 14.13
C ASP A 122 6.02 -5.75 13.10
N ALA A 123 6.18 -5.46 11.81
CA ALA A 123 5.64 -6.27 10.72
C ALA A 123 6.20 -7.71 10.69
N THR A 124 7.35 -7.97 11.32
CA THR A 124 7.91 -9.32 11.48
C THR A 124 7.20 -10.18 12.52
N ARG A 125 6.25 -9.60 13.25
CA ARG A 125 5.57 -10.23 14.38
C ARG A 125 4.05 -10.13 14.23
N PRO A 126 3.45 -10.82 13.24
CA PRO A 126 2.00 -10.76 13.01
C PRO A 126 1.18 -11.15 14.24
N GLU A 127 1.70 -12.00 15.12
CA GLU A 127 1.07 -12.41 16.38
C GLU A 127 0.75 -11.23 17.31
N ASP A 128 1.53 -10.14 17.27
CA ASP A 128 1.35 -8.98 18.13
C ASP A 128 0.10 -8.14 17.75
N TYR A 129 -0.46 -8.34 16.55
CA TYR A 129 -1.65 -7.62 16.07
C TYR A 129 -2.74 -8.52 15.45
N MET A 130 -2.69 -9.83 15.73
CA MET A 130 -3.75 -10.77 15.33
C MET A 130 -5.10 -10.52 16.05
N PHE A 131 -5.13 -9.63 17.04
CA PHE A 131 -6.38 -9.19 17.67
C PHE A 131 -7.29 -8.39 16.72
N VAL A 132 -6.77 -7.97 15.58
CA VAL A 132 -7.56 -7.34 14.52
C VAL A 132 -8.51 -8.37 13.93
N SER A 133 -9.78 -8.27 14.29
CA SER A 133 -10.84 -9.16 13.83
C SER A 133 -11.51 -8.64 12.56
N GLY A 134 -12.17 -9.52 11.82
CA GLY A 134 -12.99 -9.16 10.66
C GLY A 134 -12.46 -9.62 9.31
N GLY A 135 -11.32 -10.33 9.31
CA GLY A 135 -10.63 -10.80 8.11
C GLY A 135 -9.85 -9.70 7.40
N ILE A 136 -8.88 -10.11 6.59
CA ILE A 136 -8.07 -9.22 5.73
C ILE A 136 -8.18 -9.76 4.31
N ASP A 137 -8.47 -8.88 3.35
CA ASP A 137 -8.53 -9.26 1.94
C ASP A 137 -7.17 -9.03 1.26
N VAL A 138 -6.46 -7.97 1.67
CA VAL A 138 -5.19 -7.53 1.06
C VAL A 138 -4.15 -7.20 2.12
N VAL A 139 -2.95 -7.77 1.99
CA VAL A 139 -1.75 -7.29 2.71
C VAL A 139 -0.98 -6.36 1.78
N TYR A 140 -0.89 -5.07 2.14
CA TYR A 140 -0.04 -4.10 1.45
C TYR A 140 1.18 -3.78 2.30
N GLN A 141 2.39 -3.91 1.75
CA GLN A 141 3.63 -3.74 2.49
C GLN A 141 4.57 -2.71 1.86
N ASP A 142 5.06 -1.77 2.68
CA ASP A 142 6.09 -0.79 2.35
C ASP A 142 7.14 -0.64 3.48
N VAL A 143 7.63 -1.77 4.01
CA VAL A 143 8.65 -1.77 5.07
C VAL A 143 10.06 -1.54 4.52
N ALA A 144 10.99 -1.07 5.37
CA ALA A 144 12.40 -0.86 5.04
C ALA A 144 13.31 -1.83 5.82
N GLN A 145 12.92 -3.09 5.88
CA GLN A 145 13.62 -4.17 6.58
C GLN A 145 14.22 -5.14 5.57
N LYS A 146 15.09 -6.04 6.02
CA LYS A 146 15.48 -7.24 5.25
C LYS A 146 14.35 -8.26 5.28
N HIS A 147 14.42 -9.22 4.35
CA HIS A 147 13.44 -10.32 4.25
C HIS A 147 12.01 -9.83 3.97
N GLN A 148 11.91 -8.82 3.08
CA GLN A 148 10.63 -8.16 2.80
C GLN A 148 9.58 -9.13 2.23
N ALA A 149 10.00 -10.09 1.39
CA ALA A 149 9.11 -11.10 0.81
C ALA A 149 8.62 -12.11 1.86
N GLU A 150 9.49 -12.53 2.78
CA GLU A 150 9.14 -13.43 3.89
C GLU A 150 8.16 -12.75 4.84
N ILE A 151 8.42 -11.48 5.22
CA ILE A 151 7.50 -10.70 6.08
C ILE A 151 6.10 -10.63 5.45
N ALA A 152 6.03 -10.35 4.15
CA ALA A 152 4.75 -10.30 3.46
C ALA A 152 4.05 -11.66 3.45
N ALA A 153 4.78 -12.74 3.15
CA ALA A 153 4.26 -14.11 3.13
C ALA A 153 3.74 -14.53 4.52
N ASP A 154 4.51 -14.26 5.59
CA ASP A 154 4.11 -14.58 6.97
C ASP A 154 2.82 -13.87 7.37
N ASN A 155 2.65 -12.61 6.98
CA ASN A 155 1.42 -11.87 7.22
C ASN A 155 0.26 -12.37 6.36
N MET A 156 0.50 -12.73 5.09
CA MET A 156 -0.53 -13.37 4.25
C MET A 156 -1.05 -14.66 4.88
N ASP A 157 -0.14 -15.53 5.35
CA ASP A 157 -0.50 -16.79 6.00
C ASP A 157 -1.23 -16.57 7.33
N ALA A 158 -0.74 -15.64 8.17
CA ALA A 158 -1.32 -15.35 9.48
C ALA A 158 -2.75 -14.82 9.40
N PHE A 159 -3.05 -13.98 8.41
CA PHE A 159 -4.37 -13.36 8.24
C PHE A 159 -5.25 -14.05 7.20
N GLY A 160 -4.75 -15.05 6.48
CA GLY A 160 -5.47 -15.73 5.41
C GLY A 160 -5.89 -14.79 4.27
N ALA A 161 -5.10 -13.76 3.99
CA ALA A 161 -5.41 -12.77 2.97
C ALA A 161 -5.35 -13.38 1.56
N GLU A 162 -6.21 -12.89 0.67
CA GLU A 162 -6.27 -13.39 -0.71
C GLU A 162 -5.17 -12.79 -1.58
N PHE A 163 -4.86 -11.51 -1.38
CA PHE A 163 -3.89 -10.77 -2.16
C PHE A 163 -2.78 -10.15 -1.30
N GLY A 164 -1.57 -10.20 -1.81
CA GLY A 164 -0.41 -9.47 -1.30
C GLY A 164 0.10 -8.47 -2.32
N MET A 165 0.56 -7.32 -1.84
CA MET A 165 1.20 -6.31 -2.66
C MET A 165 2.36 -5.69 -1.89
N ILE A 166 3.60 -5.88 -2.38
CA ILE A 166 4.80 -5.41 -1.68
C ILE A 166 5.61 -4.42 -2.52
N ALA A 167 6.05 -3.35 -1.88
CA ALA A 167 7.05 -2.44 -2.42
C ALA A 167 8.44 -2.92 -1.97
N VAL A 168 9.14 -3.66 -2.84
CA VAL A 168 10.48 -4.16 -2.57
C VAL A 168 11.49 -3.03 -2.71
N LYS A 169 12.25 -2.77 -1.64
CA LYS A 169 13.32 -1.78 -1.56
C LYS A 169 14.66 -2.52 -1.66
N SER A 170 15.28 -2.53 -2.83
CA SER A 170 16.48 -3.34 -3.05
C SER A 170 17.62 -2.98 -2.11
N ARG A 171 17.82 -1.69 -1.82
CA ARG A 171 18.87 -1.21 -0.91
C ARG A 171 18.67 -1.61 0.54
N SER A 172 17.44 -1.92 0.96
CA SER A 172 17.16 -2.44 2.30
C SER A 172 17.50 -3.93 2.41
N GLU A 173 17.42 -4.68 1.31
CA GLU A 173 17.81 -6.10 1.26
C GLU A 173 19.35 -6.24 1.16
N ASP A 174 19.94 -5.69 0.10
CA ASP A 174 21.38 -5.76 -0.14
C ASP A 174 21.84 -4.53 -0.95
N VAL A 175 22.71 -3.72 -0.35
CA VAL A 175 23.27 -2.52 -1.00
C VAL A 175 24.26 -2.84 -2.13
N THR A 176 24.78 -4.06 -2.19
CA THR A 176 25.79 -4.51 -3.15
C THR A 176 25.18 -5.20 -4.37
N ALA A 177 24.02 -5.78 -4.23
CA ALA A 177 23.34 -6.48 -5.30
C ALA A 177 22.62 -5.51 -6.26
N SER A 178 22.47 -5.92 -7.52
CA SER A 178 21.66 -5.15 -8.47
C SER A 178 20.16 -5.21 -8.12
N PRO A 179 19.40 -4.11 -8.28
CA PRO A 179 17.98 -4.09 -7.98
C PRO A 179 17.21 -5.23 -8.66
N ALA A 180 17.46 -5.48 -9.95
CA ALA A 180 16.81 -6.54 -10.72
C ALA A 180 17.05 -7.95 -10.15
N ARG A 181 18.21 -8.20 -9.51
CA ARG A 181 18.49 -9.46 -8.81
C ARG A 181 17.62 -9.58 -7.57
N ILE A 182 17.55 -8.53 -6.77
CA ILE A 182 16.76 -8.51 -5.53
C ILE A 182 15.26 -8.71 -5.84
N PHE A 183 14.74 -8.05 -6.88
CA PHE A 183 13.33 -8.20 -7.26
C PHE A 183 13.01 -9.65 -7.66
N ARG A 184 13.88 -10.31 -8.45
CA ARG A 184 13.71 -11.73 -8.79
C ARG A 184 13.80 -12.63 -7.57
N GLN A 185 14.72 -12.39 -6.64
CA GLN A 185 14.81 -13.15 -5.40
C GLN A 185 13.53 -13.04 -4.57
N ALA A 186 12.96 -11.82 -4.44
CA ALA A 186 11.68 -11.64 -3.75
C ALA A 186 10.54 -12.42 -4.40
N GLU A 187 10.46 -12.43 -5.74
CA GLU A 187 9.48 -13.26 -6.46
C GLU A 187 9.71 -14.76 -6.25
N GLU A 188 10.96 -15.22 -6.25
CA GLU A 188 11.32 -16.64 -5.99
C GLU A 188 10.91 -17.07 -4.58
N VAL A 189 11.15 -16.21 -3.57
CA VAL A 189 10.69 -16.47 -2.19
C VAL A 189 9.18 -16.61 -2.13
N LEU A 190 8.43 -15.69 -2.73
CA LEU A 190 6.97 -15.74 -2.75
C LEU A 190 6.44 -16.99 -3.45
N ARG A 191 7.01 -17.36 -4.61
CA ARG A 191 6.65 -18.63 -5.30
C ARG A 191 6.99 -19.86 -4.46
N GLY A 192 8.14 -19.86 -3.77
CA GLY A 192 8.53 -20.93 -2.85
C GLY A 192 7.60 -21.11 -1.65
N ARG A 193 6.87 -20.04 -1.28
CA ARG A 193 5.83 -20.05 -0.25
C ARG A 193 4.43 -20.38 -0.80
N GLY A 194 4.31 -20.76 -2.08
CA GLY A 194 3.04 -21.16 -2.71
C GLY A 194 2.18 -19.99 -3.19
N PHE A 195 2.78 -18.83 -3.44
CA PHE A 195 2.06 -17.69 -4.00
C PHE A 195 2.31 -17.55 -5.51
N LYS A 196 1.28 -17.17 -6.24
CA LYS A 196 1.37 -16.82 -7.66
C LYS A 196 1.69 -15.33 -7.81
N ILE A 197 2.73 -14.99 -8.60
CA ILE A 197 2.99 -13.61 -8.99
C ILE A 197 2.00 -13.19 -10.07
N LEU A 198 1.25 -12.13 -9.81
CA LEU A 198 0.20 -11.59 -10.70
C LEU A 198 0.73 -10.44 -11.55
N ASP A 199 1.51 -9.53 -10.94
CA ASP A 199 2.20 -8.45 -11.65
C ASP A 199 3.51 -8.08 -10.91
N SER A 200 4.46 -7.54 -11.66
CA SER A 200 5.72 -7.02 -11.11
C SER A 200 6.18 -5.84 -11.95
N ARG A 201 6.46 -4.69 -11.29
CA ARG A 201 6.82 -3.44 -11.95
C ARG A 201 7.96 -2.73 -11.25
N ASP A 202 8.98 -2.36 -12.00
CA ASP A 202 9.96 -1.36 -11.56
C ASP A 202 9.26 -0.01 -11.36
N LEU A 203 9.60 0.71 -10.30
CA LEU A 203 8.97 1.98 -9.94
C LEU A 203 9.74 3.22 -10.43
N GLY A 204 10.88 3.03 -11.11
CA GLY A 204 11.54 4.14 -11.81
C GLY A 204 10.64 4.75 -12.90
N PRO A 205 10.75 6.04 -13.17
CA PRO A 205 11.67 7.02 -12.58
C PRO A 205 11.15 7.70 -11.29
N TYR A 206 10.02 7.28 -10.75
CA TYR A 206 9.43 7.92 -9.55
C TYR A 206 10.14 7.51 -8.27
N GLU A 207 10.45 6.21 -8.15
CA GLU A 207 11.10 5.59 -6.99
C GLU A 207 12.20 4.66 -7.48
N MET A 208 13.45 5.16 -7.52
CA MET A 208 14.61 4.39 -7.98
C MET A 208 14.91 3.23 -7.02
N ASP A 209 15.42 2.13 -7.58
CA ASP A 209 15.80 0.93 -6.81
C ASP A 209 14.62 0.26 -6.05
N HIS A 210 13.38 0.51 -6.50
CA HIS A 210 12.16 -0.10 -5.97
C HIS A 210 11.37 -0.82 -7.05
N ALA A 211 10.70 -1.90 -6.65
CA ALA A 211 9.68 -2.56 -7.47
C ALA A 211 8.41 -2.82 -6.67
N MET A 212 7.27 -2.84 -7.34
CA MET A 212 6.03 -3.33 -6.78
C MET A 212 5.76 -4.73 -7.32
N ILE A 213 5.53 -5.68 -6.41
CA ILE A 213 5.15 -7.07 -6.75
C ILE A 213 3.74 -7.31 -6.19
N VAL A 214 2.84 -7.75 -7.05
CA VAL A 214 1.47 -8.17 -6.67
C VAL A 214 1.39 -9.69 -6.79
N PHE A 215 0.86 -10.34 -5.77
CA PHE A 215 0.77 -11.79 -5.70
C PHE A 215 -0.51 -12.23 -4.99
N GLY A 216 -0.90 -13.48 -5.17
CA GLY A 216 -2.08 -14.06 -4.56
C GLY A 216 -1.86 -15.51 -4.17
N ALA A 217 -2.70 -16.03 -3.26
CA ALA A 217 -2.69 -17.45 -2.91
C ALA A 217 -3.05 -18.30 -4.15
N GLU A 218 -2.32 -19.40 -4.39
CA GLU A 218 -2.77 -20.44 -5.31
C GLU A 218 -3.93 -21.19 -4.63
N ARG A 219 -5.15 -20.92 -5.12
CA ARG A 219 -6.34 -21.70 -4.74
C ARG A 219 -6.63 -22.76 -5.77
#